data_e6f1e382ef8ceebfecab3bd18db4f874
#
_entry.id   e6f1e382ef8ceebfecab3bd18db4f874
#
_cell.length_a   1.000
_cell.length_b   1.000
_cell.length_c   1.000
_cell.angle_alpha   90.00
_cell.angle_beta   90.00
_cell.angle_gamma   90.00
#
_symmetry.space_group_name_H-M   'P 1'
#
loop_
_entity.id
_entity.type
_entity.pdbx_description
1 polymer ?
#
loop_
_entity_poly.entity_id
_entity_poly.type
_entity_poly.pdbx_seq_one_letter_code
_entity_poly.pdbx_strand_id
1 'polypeptide(L)'
;NEIEKPEMQRKFVWTSLKSSRLIESIILGLPIPPLFLLEVDDNRYEIIDGYQRLTTLYNFIEGHPWTGFKSDKKNITSRLSRKNVFPEIAGKSFKELPEEYQRKIRRSTISLVEFKQLNPGDFSSKYLIFERINTGSEKLNGMQIRKSLAYGPFIESLYKAASQSKNYLSLFTSTQIKKDLHVEAFLRILAMSDIY
;
A
#
# COMPACT_ATOMS: atom_id res chain seq x y z
N ASN A 1 14.53 -14.74 5.65
CA ASN A 1 13.57 -13.67 6.07
C ASN A 1 12.57 -13.49 4.93
N GLU A 2 11.34 -13.93 5.12
CA GLU A 2 10.26 -13.71 4.17
C GLU A 2 9.47 -12.48 4.59
N ILE A 3 9.43 -11.49 3.71
CA ILE A 3 8.52 -10.36 3.85
C ILE A 3 7.21 -10.77 3.20
N GLU A 4 6.24 -11.09 4.01
CA GLU A 4 4.92 -11.41 3.53
C GLU A 4 4.17 -10.13 3.14
N LYS A 5 3.58 -10.19 1.98
CA LYS A 5 2.53 -9.27 1.60
C LYS A 5 1.30 -9.70 2.39
N PRO A 6 0.73 -8.87 3.27
CA PRO A 6 -0.56 -9.17 3.87
C PRO A 6 -1.55 -9.49 2.75
N GLU A 7 -2.29 -10.59 2.85
CA GLU A 7 -3.19 -11.07 1.78
C GLU A 7 -4.20 -10.02 1.32
N MET A 8 -4.41 -8.99 2.12
CA MET A 8 -5.33 -7.89 1.85
C MET A 8 -4.66 -6.51 1.78
N GLN A 9 -3.35 -6.45 1.55
CA GLN A 9 -2.74 -5.15 1.32
C GLN A 9 -3.34 -4.45 0.10
N ARG A 10 -3.47 -3.14 0.26
CA ARG A 10 -3.91 -2.19 -0.74
C ARG A 10 -3.37 -2.56 -2.11
N LYS A 11 -4.24 -2.57 -3.09
CA LYS A 11 -3.82 -2.44 -4.48
C LYS A 11 -2.85 -1.25 -4.57
N PHE A 12 -1.84 -1.36 -5.40
CA PHE A 12 -0.98 -0.23 -5.68
C PHE A 12 -1.82 0.97 -6.14
N VAL A 13 -1.78 2.07 -5.38
CA VAL A 13 -2.66 3.24 -5.61
C VAL A 13 -1.90 4.50 -5.97
N TRP A 14 -0.56 4.49 -5.87
CA TRP A 14 0.23 5.66 -6.22
C TRP A 14 0.10 6.00 -7.70
N THR A 15 0.02 7.31 -7.98
CA THR A 15 0.09 7.83 -9.34
C THR A 15 1.51 7.66 -9.88
N SER A 16 1.63 7.63 -11.21
CA SER A 16 2.94 7.60 -11.88
C SER A 16 3.84 8.76 -11.43
N LEU A 17 3.27 9.94 -11.18
CA LEU A 17 4.03 11.10 -10.70
C LEU A 17 4.58 10.87 -9.28
N LYS A 18 3.76 10.33 -8.37
CA LYS A 18 4.20 10.06 -6.98
C LYS A 18 5.30 8.99 -6.95
N SER A 19 5.14 7.95 -7.75
CA SER A 19 6.16 6.92 -7.95
C SER A 19 7.46 7.50 -8.54
N SER A 20 7.34 8.36 -9.54
CA SER A 20 8.48 9.00 -10.18
C SER A 20 9.25 9.91 -9.22
N ARG A 21 8.56 10.64 -8.36
CA ARG A 21 9.19 11.50 -7.34
C ARG A 21 9.96 10.68 -6.29
N LEU A 22 9.50 9.49 -5.95
CA LEU A 22 10.29 8.59 -5.09
C LEU A 22 11.59 8.19 -5.79
N ILE A 23 11.53 7.76 -7.04
CA ILE A 23 12.73 7.38 -7.81
C ILE A 23 13.68 8.57 -7.96
N GLU A 24 13.14 9.75 -8.27
CA GLU A 24 13.90 11.00 -8.33
C GLU A 24 14.62 11.30 -7.00
N SER A 25 13.92 11.18 -5.87
CA SER A 25 14.49 11.38 -4.53
C SER A 25 15.66 10.44 -4.27
N ILE A 26 15.56 9.18 -4.68
CA ILE A 26 16.65 8.19 -4.56
C ILE A 26 17.85 8.60 -5.42
N ILE A 27 17.62 8.99 -6.66
CA ILE A 27 18.72 9.42 -7.57
C ILE A 27 19.44 10.64 -7.03
N LEU A 28 18.69 11.56 -6.41
CA LEU A 28 19.21 12.77 -5.78
C LEU A 28 19.86 12.54 -4.40
N GLY A 29 19.74 11.32 -3.86
CA GLY A 29 20.27 11.00 -2.51
C GLY A 29 19.46 11.64 -1.37
N LEU A 30 18.20 12.01 -1.63
CA LEU A 30 17.33 12.57 -0.59
C LEU A 30 16.88 11.48 0.40
N PRO A 31 16.68 11.82 1.67
CA PRO A 31 16.23 10.87 2.68
C PRO A 31 14.83 10.35 2.33
N ILE A 32 14.65 9.04 2.44
CA ILE A 32 13.38 8.36 2.24
C ILE A 32 12.88 7.91 3.62
N PRO A 33 11.59 8.12 3.92
CA PRO A 33 11.02 7.61 5.16
C PRO A 33 11.24 6.10 5.31
N PRO A 34 11.54 5.60 6.52
CA PRO A 34 11.79 4.19 6.76
C PRO A 34 10.56 3.33 6.43
N LEU A 35 10.80 2.08 6.07
CA LEU A 35 9.76 1.06 6.03
C LEU A 35 9.54 0.50 7.42
N PHE A 36 8.30 0.18 7.77
CA PHE A 36 7.93 -0.37 9.05
C PHE A 36 7.42 -1.80 8.87
N LEU A 37 8.04 -2.73 9.57
CA LEU A 37 7.74 -4.15 9.51
C LEU A 37 7.32 -4.65 10.89
N LEU A 38 6.28 -5.48 10.95
CA LEU A 38 5.87 -6.20 12.14
C LEU A 38 6.30 -7.67 12.00
N GLU A 39 7.06 -8.17 12.95
CA GLU A 39 7.32 -9.60 13.07
C GLU A 39 6.04 -10.30 13.53
N VAL A 40 5.49 -11.15 12.67
CA VAL A 40 4.26 -11.93 12.94
C VAL A 40 4.55 -13.35 13.38
N ASP A 41 5.71 -13.86 13.00
CA ASP A 41 6.23 -15.19 13.36
C ASP A 41 7.75 -15.18 13.15
N ASP A 42 8.45 -16.22 13.59
CA ASP A 42 9.91 -16.32 13.43
C ASP A 42 10.33 -16.10 11.96
N ASN A 43 11.05 -14.99 11.73
CA ASN A 43 11.51 -14.56 10.41
C ASN A 43 10.41 -14.23 9.36
N ARG A 44 9.17 -14.07 9.78
CA ARG A 44 8.06 -13.65 8.92
C ARG A 44 7.62 -12.24 9.31
N TYR A 45 7.59 -11.36 8.33
CA TYR A 45 7.32 -9.92 8.54
C TYR A 45 6.14 -9.46 7.72
N GLU A 46 5.30 -8.65 8.33
CA GLU A 46 4.20 -7.93 7.68
C GLU A 46 4.58 -6.46 7.51
N ILE A 47 4.40 -5.89 6.30
CA ILE A 47 4.68 -4.47 6.07
C ILE A 47 3.56 -3.62 6.68
N ILE A 48 3.88 -2.83 7.68
CA ILE A 48 2.96 -1.86 8.32
C ILE A 48 2.86 -0.59 7.50
N ASP A 49 4.00 0.00 7.14
CA ASP A 49 4.06 1.15 6.23
C ASP A 49 5.23 1.01 5.26
N GLY A 50 5.05 1.59 4.09
CA GLY A 50 6.05 1.60 3.02
C GLY A 50 5.79 0.65 1.87
N TYR A 51 4.68 -0.11 1.88
CA TYR A 51 4.31 -1.01 0.79
C TYR A 51 4.34 -0.34 -0.59
N GLN A 52 3.77 0.85 -0.71
CA GLN A 52 3.74 1.58 -1.97
C GLN A 52 5.16 1.96 -2.43
N ARG A 53 6.05 2.30 -1.49
CA ARG A 53 7.47 2.61 -1.77
C ARG A 53 8.22 1.38 -2.26
N LEU A 54 8.10 0.28 -1.54
CA LEU A 54 8.74 -0.99 -1.91
C LEU A 54 8.23 -1.49 -3.26
N THR A 55 6.92 -1.50 -3.49
CA THR A 55 6.32 -1.90 -4.75
C THR A 55 6.73 -0.99 -5.90
N THR A 56 6.85 0.32 -5.66
CA THR A 56 7.35 1.27 -6.67
C THR A 56 8.76 0.90 -7.11
N LEU A 57 9.66 0.68 -6.17
CA LEU A 57 11.04 0.32 -6.46
C LEU A 57 11.14 -1.01 -7.20
N TYR A 58 10.48 -2.03 -6.68
CA TYR A 58 10.45 -3.34 -7.28
C TYR A 58 9.94 -3.29 -8.73
N ASN A 59 8.76 -2.69 -8.94
CA ASN A 59 8.16 -2.60 -10.28
C ASN A 59 9.03 -1.80 -11.24
N PHE A 60 9.71 -0.75 -10.77
CA PHE A 60 10.57 0.06 -11.62
C PHE A 60 11.83 -0.69 -12.05
N ILE A 61 12.49 -1.36 -11.13
CA ILE A 61 13.74 -2.11 -11.39
C ILE A 61 13.47 -3.31 -12.29
N GLU A 62 12.40 -4.07 -12.01
CA GLU A 62 12.04 -5.27 -12.76
C GLU A 62 11.30 -4.96 -14.08
N GLY A 63 10.92 -3.70 -14.30
CA GLY A 63 10.18 -3.30 -15.50
C GLY A 63 8.71 -3.71 -15.49
N HIS A 64 8.13 -3.96 -14.31
CA HIS A 64 6.71 -4.20 -14.18
C HIS A 64 5.91 -2.90 -14.24
N PRO A 65 4.63 -2.93 -14.63
CA PRO A 65 3.81 -1.73 -14.65
C PRO A 65 3.58 -1.15 -13.25
N TRP A 66 3.44 0.19 -13.16
CA TRP A 66 3.13 0.89 -11.89
C TRP A 66 1.82 0.45 -11.27
N THR A 67 0.79 0.30 -12.09
CA THR A 67 -0.56 -0.03 -11.64
C THR A 67 -0.94 -1.42 -12.09
N GLY A 68 -1.62 -2.17 -11.22
CA GLY A 68 -2.25 -3.43 -11.61
C GLY A 68 -3.24 -3.16 -12.74
N PHE A 69 -2.94 -3.65 -13.93
CA PHE A 69 -3.61 -3.28 -15.16
C PHE A 69 -4.94 -3.99 -15.39
N LYS A 70 -5.82 -3.26 -16.05
CA LYS A 70 -6.79 -3.84 -16.98
C LYS A 70 -5.97 -4.55 -18.06
N SER A 71 -6.21 -5.83 -18.20
CA SER A 71 -5.38 -6.86 -18.84
C SER A 71 -5.08 -6.74 -20.34
N ASP A 72 -5.44 -5.65 -21.01
CA ASP A 72 -5.50 -5.62 -22.47
C ASP A 72 -4.25 -5.07 -23.16
N LYS A 73 -3.24 -4.63 -22.40
CA LYS A 73 -1.99 -4.15 -22.99
C LYS A 73 -0.81 -4.96 -22.44
N LYS A 74 -0.47 -6.03 -23.12
CA LYS A 74 0.78 -6.76 -22.95
C LYS A 74 1.97 -5.80 -23.15
N ASN A 75 2.97 -5.85 -22.24
CA ASN A 75 4.26 -5.14 -22.32
C ASN A 75 4.30 -3.66 -21.94
N ILE A 76 3.51 -3.21 -20.96
CA ILE A 76 3.72 -1.87 -20.40
C ILE A 76 4.69 -1.97 -19.23
N THR A 77 5.89 -1.45 -19.42
CA THR A 77 6.86 -1.25 -18.34
C THR A 77 6.57 0.06 -17.58
N SER A 78 6.96 0.13 -16.31
CA SER A 78 6.91 1.37 -15.54
C SER A 78 7.83 2.41 -16.17
N ARG A 79 7.30 3.63 -16.34
CA ARG A 79 8.03 4.79 -16.86
C ARG A 79 7.86 5.97 -15.94
N LEU A 80 8.93 6.73 -15.78
CA LEU A 80 8.90 7.96 -15.03
C LEU A 80 7.98 8.99 -15.69
N SER A 81 7.38 9.87 -14.91
CA SER A 81 6.55 10.94 -15.43
C SER A 81 7.32 11.80 -16.42
N ARG A 82 6.63 12.30 -17.45
CA ARG A 82 7.23 13.25 -18.40
C ARG A 82 7.25 14.70 -17.88
N LYS A 83 6.50 14.96 -16.79
CA LYS A 83 6.37 16.29 -16.19
C LYS A 83 6.66 16.21 -14.69
N ASN A 84 7.13 17.31 -14.14
CA ASN A 84 7.39 17.47 -12.71
C ASN A 84 8.43 16.49 -12.12
N VAL A 85 9.36 16.05 -12.95
CA VAL A 85 10.63 15.40 -12.59
C VAL A 85 11.74 16.05 -13.41
N PHE A 86 12.99 15.90 -13.01
CA PHE A 86 14.07 16.54 -13.77
C PHE A 86 14.19 15.92 -15.19
N PRO A 87 14.59 16.74 -16.19
CA PRO A 87 14.46 16.38 -17.62
C PRO A 87 15.20 15.10 -18.01
N GLU A 88 16.35 14.84 -17.39
CA GLU A 88 17.22 13.72 -17.74
C GLU A 88 16.61 12.34 -17.47
N ILE A 89 15.63 12.26 -16.58
CA ILE A 89 14.93 11.01 -16.27
C ILE A 89 13.50 10.96 -16.82
N ALA A 90 12.98 12.09 -17.28
CA ALA A 90 11.58 12.21 -17.69
C ALA A 90 11.20 11.20 -18.79
N GLY A 91 10.12 10.45 -18.58
CA GLY A 91 9.59 9.46 -19.51
C GLY A 91 10.38 8.17 -19.63
N LYS A 92 11.51 8.02 -18.93
CA LYS A 92 12.38 6.84 -19.02
C LYS A 92 11.90 5.70 -18.15
N SER A 93 12.11 4.48 -18.62
CA SER A 93 12.08 3.25 -17.81
C SER A 93 13.44 3.05 -17.13
N PHE A 94 13.53 2.09 -16.20
CA PHE A 94 14.79 1.80 -15.51
C PHE A 94 15.95 1.50 -16.47
N LYS A 95 15.70 0.68 -17.50
CA LYS A 95 16.72 0.30 -18.49
C LYS A 95 17.19 1.46 -19.38
N GLU A 96 16.35 2.48 -19.55
CA GLU A 96 16.67 3.67 -20.37
C GLU A 96 17.37 4.77 -19.56
N LEU A 97 17.45 4.64 -18.24
CA LEU A 97 18.21 5.57 -17.40
C LEU A 97 19.71 5.49 -17.69
N PRO A 98 20.45 6.59 -17.55
CA PRO A 98 21.91 6.56 -17.48
C PRO A 98 22.41 5.53 -16.47
N GLU A 99 23.51 4.86 -16.79
CA GLU A 99 24.06 3.79 -15.95
C GLU A 99 24.38 4.24 -14.51
N GLU A 100 24.82 5.49 -14.36
CA GLU A 100 25.05 6.12 -13.07
C GLU A 100 23.78 6.12 -12.21
N TYR A 101 22.62 6.48 -12.77
CA TYR A 101 21.35 6.52 -12.05
C TYR A 101 20.82 5.12 -11.74
N GLN A 102 20.99 4.17 -12.65
CA GLN A 102 20.69 2.77 -12.36
C GLN A 102 21.51 2.25 -11.17
N ARG A 103 22.82 2.57 -11.13
CA ARG A 103 23.68 2.21 -9.99
C ARG A 103 23.25 2.88 -8.70
N LYS A 104 22.92 4.18 -8.71
CA LYS A 104 22.41 4.90 -7.55
C LYS A 104 21.14 4.22 -6.99
N ILE A 105 20.19 3.87 -7.85
CA ILE A 105 18.97 3.19 -7.43
C ILE A 105 19.28 1.81 -6.82
N ARG A 106 20.10 0.99 -7.45
CA ARG A 106 20.45 -0.36 -6.96
C ARG A 106 21.24 -0.35 -5.66
N ARG A 107 22.02 0.71 -5.40
CA ARG A 107 22.84 0.85 -4.19
C ARG A 107 22.19 1.70 -3.11
N SER A 108 20.98 2.20 -3.36
CA SER A 108 20.28 3.00 -2.35
C SER A 108 19.95 2.16 -1.12
N THR A 109 20.15 2.75 0.04
CA THR A 109 19.80 2.14 1.31
C THR A 109 18.44 2.63 1.75
N ILE A 110 17.58 1.71 2.15
CA ILE A 110 16.27 2.00 2.74
C ILE A 110 16.32 1.55 4.19
N SER A 111 16.02 2.46 5.11
CA SER A 111 15.94 2.14 6.53
C SER A 111 14.71 1.25 6.77
N LEU A 112 14.90 0.19 7.55
CA LEU A 112 13.85 -0.68 8.04
C LEU A 112 13.73 -0.50 9.55
N VAL A 113 12.51 -0.40 10.04
CA VAL A 113 12.20 -0.41 11.47
C VAL A 113 11.35 -1.64 11.72
N GLU A 114 11.86 -2.54 12.54
CA GLU A 114 11.19 -3.78 12.88
C GLU A 114 10.54 -3.66 14.25
N PHE A 115 9.32 -4.16 14.37
CA PHE A 115 8.58 -4.26 15.61
C PHE A 115 8.30 -5.71 15.92
N LYS A 116 8.42 -6.06 17.19
CA LYS A 116 7.92 -7.33 17.71
C LYS A 116 6.79 -7.06 18.69
N GLN A 117 5.66 -7.73 18.48
CA GLN A 117 4.54 -7.65 19.40
C GLN A 117 4.79 -8.61 20.57
N LEU A 118 4.83 -8.07 21.80
CA LEU A 118 5.05 -8.89 23.01
C LEU A 118 3.89 -9.86 23.29
N ASN A 119 2.66 -9.42 22.99
CA ASN A 119 1.46 -10.22 23.13
C ASN A 119 0.74 -10.34 21.79
N PRO A 120 0.95 -11.44 21.02
CA PRO A 120 0.35 -11.62 19.70
C PRO A 120 -1.19 -11.52 19.66
N GLY A 121 -1.87 -11.80 20.78
CA GLY A 121 -3.33 -11.68 20.92
C GLY A 121 -3.84 -10.26 21.20
N ASP A 122 -2.96 -9.28 21.43
CA ASP A 122 -3.36 -7.90 21.68
C ASP A 122 -3.55 -7.11 20.38
N PHE A 123 -4.73 -7.24 19.80
CA PHE A 123 -5.11 -6.49 18.59
C PHE A 123 -5.15 -4.98 18.80
N SER A 124 -5.33 -4.50 20.05
CA SER A 124 -5.40 -3.06 20.36
C SER A 124 -4.05 -2.39 20.15
N SER A 125 -2.98 -3.02 20.62
CA SER A 125 -1.61 -2.52 20.41
C SER A 125 -1.24 -2.50 18.93
N LYS A 126 -1.58 -3.55 18.19
CA LYS A 126 -1.38 -3.61 16.74
C LYS A 126 -2.11 -2.47 16.01
N TYR A 127 -3.38 -2.23 16.39
CA TYR A 127 -4.19 -1.12 15.86
C TYR A 127 -3.52 0.25 16.07
N LEU A 128 -3.09 0.52 17.31
CA LEU A 128 -2.44 1.78 17.66
C LEU A 128 -1.13 2.01 16.88
N ILE A 129 -0.33 0.98 16.69
CA ILE A 129 0.90 1.05 15.89
C ILE A 129 0.54 1.44 14.44
N PHE A 130 -0.41 0.74 13.83
CA PHE A 130 -0.87 1.05 12.48
C PHE A 130 -1.41 2.47 12.34
N GLU A 131 -2.24 2.91 13.28
CA GLU A 131 -2.83 4.25 13.26
C GLU A 131 -1.76 5.34 13.35
N ARG A 132 -0.80 5.19 14.26
CA ARG A 132 0.23 6.19 14.51
C ARG A 132 1.30 6.25 13.42
N ILE A 133 1.68 5.11 12.84
CA ILE A 133 2.71 5.05 11.80
C ILE A 133 2.17 5.54 10.45
N ASN A 134 0.91 5.23 10.11
CA ASN A 134 0.31 5.66 8.84
C ASN A 134 0.02 7.16 8.72
N THR A 135 0.64 8.01 9.54
CA THR A 135 0.44 9.47 9.51
C THR A 135 1.13 10.18 8.34
N GLY A 136 2.01 9.50 7.61
CA GLY A 136 2.95 10.14 6.67
C GLY A 136 2.57 10.16 5.18
N SER A 137 1.59 9.36 4.70
CA SER A 137 1.23 9.36 3.27
C SER A 137 -0.28 9.47 3.07
N GLU A 138 -0.99 8.51 2.62
CA GLU A 138 -2.45 8.54 2.62
C GLU A 138 -2.96 7.87 3.89
N LYS A 139 -3.54 8.67 4.80
CA LYS A 139 -4.13 8.16 6.05
C LYS A 139 -5.12 7.04 5.74
N LEU A 140 -4.88 5.88 6.36
CA LEU A 140 -5.88 4.82 6.39
C LEU A 140 -7.08 5.28 7.19
N ASN A 141 -8.28 5.03 6.71
CA ASN A 141 -9.47 5.19 7.53
C ASN A 141 -9.63 3.98 8.47
N GLY A 142 -10.50 4.12 9.47
CA GLY A 142 -10.72 3.09 10.48
C GLY A 142 -11.06 1.72 9.90
N MET A 143 -11.87 1.65 8.83
CA MET A 143 -12.22 0.37 8.20
C MET A 143 -11.03 -0.29 7.49
N GLN A 144 -10.20 0.50 6.83
CA GLN A 144 -8.99 0.01 6.17
C GLN A 144 -7.96 -0.53 7.17
N ILE A 145 -7.88 0.11 8.35
CA ILE A 145 -7.03 -0.38 9.44
C ILE A 145 -7.61 -1.68 10.00
N ARG A 146 -8.91 -1.76 10.30
CA ARG A 146 -9.56 -2.99 10.79
C ARG A 146 -9.40 -4.15 9.80
N LYS A 147 -9.56 -3.87 8.50
CA LYS A 147 -9.33 -4.86 7.45
C LYS A 147 -7.92 -5.44 7.49
N SER A 148 -6.91 -4.59 7.69
CA SER A 148 -5.50 -5.02 7.74
C SER A 148 -5.18 -5.83 9.00
N LEU A 149 -5.85 -5.53 10.12
CA LEU A 149 -5.50 -6.09 11.42
C LEU A 149 -6.30 -7.35 11.79
N ALA A 150 -7.54 -7.40 11.37
CA ALA A 150 -8.48 -8.45 11.76
C ALA A 150 -8.95 -9.27 10.54
N TYR A 151 -8.04 -9.44 9.55
CA TYR A 151 -8.38 -10.25 8.38
C TYR A 151 -8.73 -11.68 8.81
N GLY A 152 -9.84 -12.17 8.27
CA GLY A 152 -10.34 -13.51 8.55
C GLY A 152 -11.76 -13.69 8.01
N PRO A 153 -12.38 -14.86 8.23
CA PRO A 153 -13.69 -15.20 7.66
C PRO A 153 -14.79 -14.17 7.93
N PHE A 154 -14.74 -13.51 9.08
CA PHE A 154 -15.70 -12.44 9.42
C PHE A 154 -15.55 -11.23 8.50
N ILE A 155 -14.32 -10.72 8.36
CA ILE A 155 -14.06 -9.56 7.50
C ILE A 155 -14.37 -9.87 6.03
N GLU A 156 -14.03 -11.05 5.54
CA GLU A 156 -14.39 -11.49 4.19
C GLU A 156 -15.90 -11.50 3.98
N SER A 157 -16.63 -12.11 4.92
CA SER A 157 -18.10 -12.16 4.87
C SER A 157 -18.71 -10.78 4.91
N LEU A 158 -18.18 -9.87 5.75
CA LEU A 158 -18.60 -8.49 5.86
C LEU A 158 -18.43 -7.73 4.53
N TYR A 159 -17.27 -7.85 3.90
CA TYR A 159 -17.00 -7.24 2.58
C TYR A 159 -17.91 -7.80 1.49
N LYS A 160 -18.10 -9.11 1.50
CA LYS A 160 -19.00 -9.79 0.56
C LYS A 160 -20.44 -9.28 0.73
N ALA A 161 -20.95 -9.28 1.96
CA ALA A 161 -22.32 -8.83 2.26
C ALA A 161 -22.52 -7.35 1.90
N ALA A 162 -21.61 -6.46 2.30
CA ALA A 162 -21.69 -5.03 2.00
C ALA A 162 -21.62 -4.72 0.48
N SER A 163 -21.10 -5.65 -0.33
CA SER A 163 -20.96 -5.49 -1.79
C SER A 163 -22.04 -6.17 -2.60
N GLN A 164 -22.95 -6.95 -1.99
CA GLN A 164 -23.96 -7.73 -2.72
C GLN A 164 -25.12 -6.89 -3.24
N SER A 165 -25.54 -5.88 -2.49
CA SER A 165 -26.73 -5.10 -2.82
C SER A 165 -26.40 -3.87 -3.68
N LYS A 166 -26.85 -3.84 -4.92
CA LYS A 166 -26.72 -2.67 -5.80
C LYS A 166 -27.43 -1.43 -5.21
N ASN A 167 -28.58 -1.61 -4.57
CA ASN A 167 -29.31 -0.53 -3.93
C ASN A 167 -28.55 0.05 -2.75
N TYR A 168 -27.90 -0.80 -1.95
CA TYR A 168 -27.04 -0.33 -0.86
C TYR A 168 -25.84 0.43 -1.40
N LEU A 169 -25.15 -0.09 -2.40
CA LEU A 169 -24.00 0.56 -3.01
C LEU A 169 -24.35 1.91 -3.68
N SER A 170 -25.57 2.07 -4.17
CA SER A 170 -26.00 3.35 -4.78
C SER A 170 -26.09 4.51 -3.78
N LEU A 171 -26.11 4.24 -2.48
CA LEU A 171 -26.04 5.25 -1.43
C LEU A 171 -24.66 5.89 -1.29
N PHE A 172 -23.63 5.33 -1.93
CA PHE A 172 -22.23 5.76 -1.79
C PHE A 172 -21.65 6.21 -3.13
N THR A 173 -20.83 7.24 -3.08
CA THR A 173 -20.06 7.67 -4.24
C THR A 173 -18.93 6.68 -4.53
N SER A 174 -18.44 6.67 -5.78
CA SER A 174 -17.30 5.83 -6.18
C SER A 174 -16.05 6.04 -5.31
N THR A 175 -15.84 7.26 -4.83
CA THR A 175 -14.75 7.61 -3.92
C THR A 175 -14.95 7.01 -2.52
N GLN A 176 -16.17 7.03 -2.01
CA GLN A 176 -16.51 6.42 -0.72
C GLN A 176 -16.38 4.89 -0.76
N ILE A 177 -16.80 4.26 -1.87
CA ILE A 177 -16.63 2.82 -2.08
C ILE A 177 -15.13 2.45 -2.13
N LYS A 178 -14.31 3.23 -2.84
CA LYS A 178 -12.84 3.01 -2.87
C LYS A 178 -12.18 3.16 -1.50
N LYS A 179 -12.77 3.92 -0.60
CA LYS A 179 -12.32 4.12 0.78
C LYS A 179 -12.96 3.16 1.77
N ASP A 180 -13.68 2.13 1.32
CA ASP A 180 -14.38 1.13 2.14
C ASP A 180 -15.42 1.72 3.13
N LEU A 181 -15.91 2.95 2.90
CA LEU A 181 -16.90 3.60 3.79
C LEU A 181 -18.26 2.87 3.79
N HIS A 182 -18.63 2.21 2.69
CA HIS A 182 -19.82 1.37 2.62
C HIS A 182 -19.70 0.15 3.54
N VAL A 183 -18.51 -0.43 3.68
CA VAL A 183 -18.26 -1.56 4.59
C VAL A 183 -18.28 -1.09 6.05
N GLU A 184 -17.69 0.07 6.34
CA GLU A 184 -17.76 0.69 7.67
C GLU A 184 -19.19 0.96 8.09
N ALA A 185 -20.03 1.51 7.21
CA ALA A 185 -21.44 1.76 7.50
C ALA A 185 -22.21 0.44 7.74
N PHE A 186 -21.95 -0.59 6.95
CA PHE A 186 -22.57 -1.90 7.12
C PHE A 186 -22.17 -2.55 8.44
N LEU A 187 -20.89 -2.49 8.82
CA LEU A 187 -20.41 -2.96 10.13
C LEU A 187 -21.13 -2.27 11.30
N ARG A 188 -21.33 -0.94 11.20
CA ARG A 188 -22.05 -0.18 12.23
C ARG A 188 -23.51 -0.60 12.34
N ILE A 189 -24.19 -0.84 11.20
CA ILE A 189 -25.56 -1.35 11.20
C ILE A 189 -25.63 -2.70 11.92
N LEU A 190 -24.71 -3.63 11.62
CA LEU A 190 -24.65 -4.92 12.30
C LEU A 190 -24.43 -4.77 13.80
N ALA A 191 -23.46 -3.93 14.20
CA ALA A 191 -23.18 -3.69 15.62
C ALA A 191 -24.37 -3.06 16.37
N MET A 192 -25.22 -2.29 15.69
CA MET A 192 -26.44 -1.73 16.29
C MET A 192 -27.58 -2.74 16.34
N SER A 193 -27.63 -3.70 15.40
CA SER A 193 -28.67 -4.74 15.37
C SER A 193 -28.50 -5.80 16.47
N ASP A 194 -27.28 -5.99 16.98
CA ASP A 194 -27.00 -6.93 18.07
C ASP A 194 -27.31 -6.36 19.48
N ILE A 195 -27.73 -5.09 19.57
CA ILE A 195 -28.05 -4.42 20.85
C ILE A 195 -29.56 -4.54 21.19
N TYR A 196 -30.38 -5.04 20.27
CA TYR A 196 -31.80 -5.27 20.41
C TYR A 196 -32.16 -6.74 20.21
#